data_876e44fb1db3c3cf0c81e2ddd4c4251a
#
_entry.id   876e44fb1db3c3cf0c81e2ddd4c4251a
#
_cell.length_a   1.000
_cell.length_b   1.000
_cell.length_c   1.000
_cell.angle_alpha   90.00
_cell.angle_beta   90.00
_cell.angle_gamma   90.00
#
_symmetry.space_group_name_H-M   'P 1'
#
loop_
_entity.id
_entity.type
_entity.pdbx_description
1 polymer ?
#
loop_
_entity_poly.entity_id
_entity_poly.type
_entity_poly.pdbx_seq_one_letter_code
_entity_poly.pdbx_strand_id
1 'polypeptide(L)'
;MTVGEQPGDITLGPVLFNWKPESWRDFYFRIADEAPVTAVYLGETVCSKRAVLFEPYYETVAERLSAGGKTVVFSTLSEVVLKLDRKQVESTCATTDYLVEANDGSALPALQGRPHHIGPFVNVYNERTLGFLAGKGARNFCLPPEMPATAIRPLCAAAKSLDVSVEVQVFGRIPLALSARCYHARAHGRIKDSCQFVCENDPDGLQLRMLDGRPFLAVNGIQTMSHDYLNLAGELAELRAMGVSRFRLSPHSCDMIEVAAIFRAALDGRMSSSEATARLQALPLGAPFSNGFYYGKPGFSWTAAAAH
;
A
#
# COMPACT_ATOMS: atom_id res chain seq x y z
N MET A 1 9.00 -17.35 31.06
CA MET A 1 9.45 -17.37 29.65
C MET A 1 8.88 -16.13 29.03
N THR A 2 9.70 -15.13 28.78
CA THR A 2 9.31 -13.92 28.01
C THR A 2 8.93 -14.38 26.62
N VAL A 3 7.67 -14.17 26.23
CA VAL A 3 7.21 -14.33 24.86
C VAL A 3 8.07 -13.38 24.03
N GLY A 4 9.02 -13.92 23.27
CA GLY A 4 9.87 -13.14 22.40
C GLY A 4 8.95 -12.36 21.43
N GLU A 5 9.04 -11.04 21.50
CA GLU A 5 8.37 -10.19 20.52
C GLU A 5 8.81 -10.61 19.12
N GLN A 6 7.89 -11.09 18.32
CA GLN A 6 8.17 -11.40 16.91
C GLN A 6 8.65 -10.12 16.23
N PRO A 7 9.78 -10.16 15.50
CA PRO A 7 10.19 -8.99 14.71
C PRO A 7 9.08 -8.67 13.72
N GLY A 8 8.64 -7.40 13.69
CA GLY A 8 7.60 -6.98 12.75
C GLY A 8 8.05 -7.15 11.28
N ASP A 9 7.10 -7.39 10.40
CA ASP A 9 7.32 -7.62 8.97
C ASP A 9 7.32 -6.31 8.17
N ILE A 10 8.34 -6.07 7.37
CA ILE A 10 8.27 -5.06 6.31
C ILE A 10 7.62 -5.70 5.09
N THR A 11 6.57 -5.09 4.58
CA THR A 11 5.84 -5.54 3.40
C THR A 11 5.89 -4.49 2.29
N LEU A 12 5.80 -4.93 1.04
CA LEU A 12 5.73 -4.05 -0.11
C LEU A 12 4.34 -4.13 -0.74
N GLY A 13 3.59 -3.03 -0.72
CA GLY A 13 2.29 -2.91 -1.37
C GLY A 13 2.38 -3.05 -2.90
N PRO A 14 1.25 -3.18 -3.60
CA PRO A 14 1.26 -3.22 -5.06
C PRO A 14 1.71 -1.87 -5.63
N VAL A 15 2.36 -1.91 -6.81
CA VAL A 15 2.64 -0.69 -7.57
C VAL A 15 1.31 -0.10 -8.02
N LEU A 16 0.97 1.08 -7.52
CA LEU A 16 -0.29 1.77 -7.85
C LEU A 16 -0.22 2.56 -9.16
N PHE A 17 0.98 2.85 -9.65
CA PHE A 17 1.24 3.71 -10.80
C PHE A 17 1.34 2.90 -12.10
N ASN A 18 1.09 3.58 -13.22
CA ASN A 18 1.21 2.96 -14.54
C ASN A 18 2.64 3.11 -15.06
N TRP A 19 3.53 2.28 -14.57
CA TRP A 19 4.90 2.23 -15.10
C TRP A 19 4.97 1.48 -16.43
N LYS A 20 6.09 1.62 -17.15
CA LYS A 20 6.36 0.77 -18.32
C LYS A 20 6.41 -0.70 -17.86
N PRO A 21 5.80 -1.62 -18.61
CA PRO A 21 5.70 -3.03 -18.18
C PRO A 21 7.03 -3.69 -17.87
N GLU A 22 8.08 -3.41 -18.66
CA GLU A 22 9.42 -3.94 -18.42
C GLU A 22 10.03 -3.34 -17.14
N SER A 23 9.86 -2.03 -16.91
CA SER A 23 10.35 -1.38 -15.69
C SER A 23 9.63 -1.91 -14.44
N TRP A 24 8.33 -2.20 -14.55
CA TRP A 24 7.52 -2.83 -13.51
C TRP A 24 8.05 -4.23 -13.19
N ARG A 25 8.30 -5.07 -14.21
CA ARG A 25 8.88 -6.41 -14.04
C ARG A 25 10.26 -6.34 -13.37
N ASP A 26 11.15 -5.51 -13.90
CA ASP A 26 12.55 -5.41 -13.43
C ASP A 26 12.60 -4.87 -11.99
N PHE A 27 11.69 -3.96 -11.64
CA PHE A 27 11.51 -3.51 -10.26
C PHE A 27 11.23 -4.68 -9.32
N TYR A 28 10.24 -5.54 -9.63
CA TYR A 28 9.91 -6.67 -8.78
C TYR A 28 11.02 -7.74 -8.76
N PHE A 29 11.76 -7.89 -9.82
CA PHE A 29 12.93 -8.77 -9.83
C PHE A 29 13.99 -8.28 -8.85
N ARG A 30 14.29 -6.98 -8.83
CA ARG A 30 15.20 -6.40 -7.85
C ARG A 30 14.65 -6.55 -6.42
N ILE A 31 13.36 -6.34 -6.22
CA ILE A 31 12.72 -6.57 -4.90
C ILE A 31 12.89 -8.02 -4.44
N ALA A 32 12.71 -8.99 -5.34
CA ALA A 32 12.88 -10.41 -5.02
C ALA A 32 14.30 -10.70 -4.50
N ASP A 33 15.29 -10.14 -5.16
CA ASP A 33 16.71 -10.48 -4.95
C ASP A 33 17.35 -9.67 -3.82
N GLU A 34 16.97 -8.40 -3.66
CA GLU A 34 17.75 -7.42 -2.87
C GLU A 34 16.98 -6.86 -1.66
N ALA A 35 15.63 -6.78 -1.71
CA ALA A 35 14.90 -6.05 -0.68
C ALA A 35 14.64 -6.89 0.60
N PRO A 36 14.85 -6.32 1.80
CA PRO A 36 14.58 -6.98 3.08
C PRO A 36 13.08 -6.91 3.46
N VAL A 37 12.21 -7.34 2.54
CA VAL A 37 10.76 -7.43 2.75
C VAL A 37 10.33 -8.89 2.87
N THR A 38 9.28 -9.18 3.64
CA THR A 38 8.77 -10.53 3.88
C THR A 38 7.60 -10.89 2.97
N ALA A 39 6.80 -9.91 2.58
CA ALA A 39 5.67 -10.11 1.69
C ALA A 39 5.60 -9.01 0.63
N VAL A 40 5.17 -9.39 -0.57
CA VAL A 40 5.05 -8.49 -1.73
C VAL A 40 3.66 -8.65 -2.33
N TYR A 41 3.00 -7.54 -2.52
CA TYR A 41 1.68 -7.47 -3.13
C TYR A 41 1.82 -7.17 -4.62
N LEU A 42 1.15 -7.96 -5.44
CA LEU A 42 1.10 -7.86 -6.91
C LEU A 42 -0.33 -7.59 -7.37
N GLY A 43 -0.47 -7.14 -8.59
CA GLY A 43 -1.77 -6.95 -9.22
C GLY A 43 -2.12 -5.49 -9.45
N GLU A 44 -3.14 -5.28 -10.28
CA GLU A 44 -3.63 -3.94 -10.61
C GLU A 44 -4.79 -3.58 -9.67
N THR A 45 -4.60 -2.54 -8.87
CA THR A 45 -5.59 -2.08 -7.89
C THR A 45 -6.34 -0.83 -8.31
N VAL A 46 -5.86 -0.13 -9.34
CA VAL A 46 -6.38 1.21 -9.69
C VAL A 46 -7.29 1.18 -10.91
N CYS A 47 -6.89 0.46 -11.97
CA CYS A 47 -7.62 0.52 -13.25
C CYS A 47 -7.52 -0.78 -14.02
N SER A 48 -8.64 -1.49 -14.20
CA SER A 48 -8.71 -2.76 -14.94
C SER A 48 -8.09 -2.70 -16.35
N LYS A 49 -8.11 -1.53 -16.98
CA LYS A 49 -7.51 -1.36 -18.32
C LYS A 49 -5.99 -1.52 -18.33
N ARG A 50 -5.31 -1.24 -17.20
CA ARG A 50 -3.87 -1.40 -17.09
C ARG A 50 -3.46 -2.86 -16.94
N ALA A 51 -4.32 -3.71 -16.40
CA ALA A 51 -4.02 -5.10 -16.08
C ALA A 51 -3.42 -5.85 -17.28
N VAL A 52 -3.97 -5.68 -18.47
CA VAL A 52 -3.48 -6.32 -19.69
C VAL A 52 -2.02 -6.01 -20.03
N LEU A 53 -1.47 -4.90 -19.49
CA LEU A 53 -0.08 -4.51 -19.70
C LEU A 53 0.87 -5.33 -18.80
N PHE A 54 0.41 -5.76 -17.64
CA PHE A 54 1.21 -6.43 -16.61
C PHE A 54 0.94 -7.93 -16.50
N GLU A 55 -0.26 -8.39 -16.88
CA GLU A 55 -0.65 -9.81 -16.83
C GLU A 55 0.40 -10.77 -17.43
N PRO A 56 1.08 -10.47 -18.56
CA PRO A 56 2.11 -11.36 -19.11
C PRO A 56 3.31 -11.59 -18.19
N TYR A 57 3.51 -10.74 -17.20
CA TYR A 57 4.65 -10.81 -16.28
C TYR A 57 4.30 -11.38 -14.90
N TYR A 58 3.00 -11.50 -14.56
CA TYR A 58 2.58 -11.88 -13.20
C TYR A 58 3.16 -13.21 -12.74
N GLU A 59 3.10 -14.24 -13.58
CA GLU A 59 3.60 -15.57 -13.26
C GLU A 59 5.10 -15.54 -12.96
N THR A 60 5.90 -15.05 -13.92
CA THR A 60 7.36 -15.00 -13.79
C THR A 60 7.81 -14.14 -12.59
N VAL A 61 7.11 -13.03 -12.32
CA VAL A 61 7.40 -12.17 -11.16
C VAL A 61 7.04 -12.89 -9.86
N ALA A 62 5.89 -13.55 -9.79
CA ALA A 62 5.46 -14.27 -8.60
C ALA A 62 6.40 -15.44 -8.28
N GLU A 63 6.81 -16.21 -9.29
CA GLU A 63 7.79 -17.28 -9.13
C GLU A 63 9.13 -16.77 -8.61
N ARG A 64 9.65 -15.65 -9.18
CA ARG A 64 10.93 -15.08 -8.73
C ARG A 64 10.86 -14.55 -7.29
N LEU A 65 9.77 -13.87 -6.93
CA LEU A 65 9.53 -13.42 -5.56
C LEU A 65 9.48 -14.61 -4.59
N SER A 66 8.76 -15.68 -4.95
CA SER A 66 8.66 -16.88 -4.14
C SER A 66 10.01 -17.58 -3.99
N ALA A 67 10.80 -17.69 -5.07
CA ALA A 67 12.16 -18.20 -5.05
C ALA A 67 13.10 -17.35 -4.18
N GLY A 68 12.87 -16.02 -4.12
CA GLY A 68 13.54 -15.09 -3.22
C GLY A 68 13.03 -15.14 -1.77
N GLY A 69 12.18 -16.11 -1.42
CA GLY A 69 11.64 -16.31 -0.06
C GLY A 69 10.58 -15.31 0.36
N LYS A 70 9.93 -14.60 -0.60
CA LYS A 70 8.87 -13.65 -0.31
C LYS A 70 7.50 -14.31 -0.34
N THR A 71 6.62 -13.94 0.57
CA THR A 71 5.19 -14.28 0.45
C THR A 71 4.56 -13.40 -0.62
N VAL A 72 3.98 -14.01 -1.65
CA VAL A 72 3.28 -13.29 -2.73
C VAL A 72 1.80 -13.20 -2.41
N VAL A 73 1.23 -11.99 -2.58
CA VAL A 73 -0.20 -11.72 -2.37
C VAL A 73 -0.74 -10.98 -3.60
N PHE A 74 -1.79 -11.50 -4.23
CA PHE A 74 -2.43 -10.82 -5.36
C PHE A 74 -3.51 -9.87 -4.88
N SER A 75 -3.39 -8.58 -5.23
CA SER A 75 -4.33 -7.52 -4.86
C SER A 75 -5.42 -7.37 -5.92
N THR A 76 -6.69 -7.25 -5.48
CA THR A 76 -7.82 -6.96 -6.35
C THR A 76 -7.96 -5.45 -6.60
N LEU A 77 -8.80 -5.08 -7.58
CA LEU A 77 -9.18 -3.68 -7.81
C LEU A 77 -9.83 -3.05 -6.57
N SER A 78 -9.58 -1.75 -6.40
CA SER A 78 -10.16 -0.93 -5.32
C SER A 78 -11.50 -0.27 -5.69
N GLU A 79 -11.87 -0.27 -6.97
CA GLU A 79 -13.16 0.22 -7.48
C GLU A 79 -13.66 -0.71 -8.58
N VAL A 80 -14.90 -1.20 -8.44
CA VAL A 80 -15.51 -2.18 -9.36
C VAL A 80 -16.83 -1.64 -9.88
N VAL A 81 -16.82 -1.10 -11.10
CA VAL A 81 -17.97 -0.46 -11.75
C VAL A 81 -18.40 -1.23 -12.99
N LEU A 82 -17.45 -1.60 -13.84
CA LEU A 82 -17.71 -2.20 -15.16
C LEU A 82 -17.71 -3.75 -15.10
N LYS A 83 -18.25 -4.39 -16.13
CA LYS A 83 -18.16 -5.85 -16.28
C LYS A 83 -16.71 -6.35 -16.36
N LEU A 84 -15.82 -5.57 -16.98
CA LEU A 84 -14.40 -5.89 -17.05
C LEU A 84 -13.76 -5.92 -15.65
N ASP A 85 -14.10 -4.94 -14.80
CA ASP A 85 -13.58 -4.85 -13.43
C ASP A 85 -13.99 -6.10 -12.63
N ARG A 86 -15.28 -6.51 -12.73
CA ARG A 86 -15.77 -7.73 -12.05
C ARG A 86 -15.05 -8.98 -12.52
N LYS A 87 -14.89 -9.14 -13.84
CA LYS A 87 -14.18 -10.29 -14.41
C LYS A 87 -12.73 -10.36 -13.90
N GLN A 88 -12.06 -9.23 -13.78
CA GLN A 88 -10.70 -9.17 -13.24
C GLN A 88 -10.67 -9.57 -11.77
N VAL A 89 -11.57 -9.05 -10.93
CA VAL A 89 -11.68 -9.44 -9.51
C VAL A 89 -11.96 -10.93 -9.39
N GLU A 90 -12.91 -11.47 -10.15
CA GLU A 90 -13.23 -12.90 -10.18
C GLU A 90 -12.01 -13.75 -10.57
N SER A 91 -11.28 -13.35 -11.60
CA SER A 91 -10.05 -14.03 -12.06
C SER A 91 -8.98 -14.02 -10.97
N THR A 92 -8.72 -12.87 -10.33
CA THR A 92 -7.75 -12.76 -9.23
C THR A 92 -8.18 -13.62 -8.04
N CYS A 93 -9.46 -13.61 -7.66
CA CYS A 93 -9.96 -14.40 -6.55
C CYS A 93 -9.97 -15.92 -6.84
N ALA A 94 -9.94 -16.35 -8.10
CA ALA A 94 -9.84 -17.76 -8.48
C ALA A 94 -8.45 -18.36 -8.24
N THR A 95 -7.42 -17.53 -8.03
CA THR A 95 -6.05 -17.96 -7.69
C THR A 95 -6.06 -18.78 -6.39
N THR A 96 -5.46 -19.98 -6.41
CA THR A 96 -5.34 -20.88 -5.26
C THR A 96 -3.91 -21.01 -4.75
N ASP A 97 -2.93 -20.75 -5.57
CA ASP A 97 -1.50 -20.95 -5.28
C ASP A 97 -0.91 -19.79 -4.46
N TYR A 98 -1.61 -18.63 -4.46
CA TYR A 98 -1.20 -17.44 -3.76
C TYR A 98 -2.32 -16.88 -2.89
N LEU A 99 -1.95 -16.10 -1.87
CA LEU A 99 -2.90 -15.33 -1.09
C LEU A 99 -3.51 -14.20 -1.94
N VAL A 100 -4.73 -13.80 -1.60
CA VAL A 100 -5.42 -12.69 -2.26
C VAL A 100 -5.74 -11.60 -1.24
N GLU A 101 -5.51 -10.34 -1.63
CA GLU A 101 -5.92 -9.16 -0.91
C GLU A 101 -7.19 -8.58 -1.55
N ALA A 102 -8.27 -8.52 -0.78
CA ALA A 102 -9.51 -7.86 -1.17
C ALA A 102 -9.38 -6.35 -0.98
N ASN A 103 -9.56 -5.57 -2.04
CA ASN A 103 -9.59 -4.10 -1.99
C ASN A 103 -10.98 -3.53 -2.28
N ASP A 104 -11.94 -4.37 -2.65
CA ASP A 104 -13.35 -4.01 -2.87
C ASP A 104 -14.27 -5.09 -2.31
N GLY A 105 -15.48 -4.69 -1.90
CA GLY A 105 -16.48 -5.60 -1.35
C GLY A 105 -16.90 -6.73 -2.31
N SER A 106 -16.75 -6.55 -3.62
CA SER A 106 -17.08 -7.57 -4.62
C SER A 106 -16.18 -8.81 -4.56
N ALA A 107 -14.97 -8.71 -3.99
CA ALA A 107 -14.05 -9.83 -3.81
C ALA A 107 -14.47 -10.75 -2.63
N LEU A 108 -15.14 -10.20 -1.62
CA LEU A 108 -15.41 -10.89 -0.36
C LEU A 108 -16.20 -12.20 -0.50
N PRO A 109 -17.27 -12.28 -1.34
CA PRO A 109 -18.01 -13.53 -1.52
C PRO A 109 -17.14 -14.68 -2.07
N ALA A 110 -16.23 -14.37 -3.00
CA ALA A 110 -15.34 -15.36 -3.62
C ALA A 110 -14.22 -15.84 -2.67
N LEU A 111 -13.86 -15.02 -1.68
CA LEU A 111 -12.81 -15.31 -0.71
C LEU A 111 -13.34 -15.88 0.62
N GLN A 112 -14.66 -15.95 0.80
CA GLN A 112 -15.27 -16.42 2.04
C GLN A 112 -14.81 -17.82 2.41
N GLY A 113 -14.37 -17.99 3.67
CA GLY A 113 -13.89 -19.28 4.21
C GLY A 113 -12.44 -19.63 3.82
N ARG A 114 -11.80 -18.87 2.95
CA ARG A 114 -10.38 -19.03 2.59
C ARG A 114 -9.53 -18.02 3.34
N PRO A 115 -8.28 -18.34 3.75
CA PRO A 115 -7.34 -17.35 4.23
C PRO A 115 -7.10 -16.28 3.15
N HIS A 116 -7.33 -15.00 3.49
CA HIS A 116 -7.13 -13.87 2.60
C HIS A 116 -6.76 -12.62 3.39
N HIS A 117 -6.30 -11.58 2.70
CA HIS A 117 -5.98 -10.29 3.26
C HIS A 117 -7.07 -9.27 2.92
N ILE A 118 -7.24 -8.29 3.78
CA ILE A 118 -8.08 -7.12 3.55
C ILE A 118 -7.18 -5.92 3.30
N GLY A 119 -7.33 -5.30 2.14
CA GLY A 119 -6.59 -4.11 1.75
C GLY A 119 -7.20 -2.82 2.29
N PRO A 120 -6.47 -1.71 2.20
CA PRO A 120 -6.87 -0.43 2.80
C PRO A 120 -8.15 0.15 2.20
N PHE A 121 -8.50 -0.22 0.98
CA PHE A 121 -9.67 0.31 0.27
C PHE A 121 -11.01 -0.33 0.70
N VAL A 122 -10.99 -1.40 1.49
CA VAL A 122 -12.21 -1.95 2.13
C VAL A 122 -12.65 -1.08 3.31
N ASN A 123 -11.81 -0.15 3.75
CA ASN A 123 -12.16 0.87 4.75
C ASN A 123 -12.56 0.27 6.11
N VAL A 124 -11.68 -0.55 6.69
CA VAL A 124 -11.90 -1.13 8.02
C VAL A 124 -11.51 -0.12 9.09
N TYR A 125 -12.50 0.64 9.59
CA TYR A 125 -12.30 1.70 10.58
C TYR A 125 -12.71 1.31 12.02
N ASN A 126 -13.29 0.12 12.21
CA ASN A 126 -13.77 -0.27 13.53
C ASN A 126 -13.68 -1.78 13.77
N GLU A 127 -13.71 -2.17 15.04
CA GLU A 127 -13.51 -3.53 15.51
C GLU A 127 -14.64 -4.49 15.07
N ARG A 128 -15.85 -3.99 14.88
CA ARG A 128 -16.99 -4.81 14.44
C ARG A 128 -16.80 -5.25 12.99
N THR A 129 -16.39 -4.33 12.12
CA THR A 129 -16.07 -4.63 10.72
C THR A 129 -14.88 -5.60 10.65
N LEU A 130 -13.83 -5.37 11.44
CA LEU A 130 -12.68 -6.26 11.52
C LEU A 130 -13.11 -7.67 11.96
N GLY A 131 -13.87 -7.80 13.04
CA GLY A 131 -14.37 -9.08 13.56
C GLY A 131 -15.28 -9.81 12.56
N PHE A 132 -16.15 -9.09 11.87
CA PHE A 132 -17.01 -9.66 10.83
C PHE A 132 -16.18 -10.27 9.70
N LEU A 133 -15.19 -9.55 9.18
CA LEU A 133 -14.33 -10.00 8.08
C LEU A 133 -13.38 -11.13 8.52
N ALA A 134 -12.85 -11.08 9.75
CA ALA A 134 -12.07 -12.17 10.33
C ALA A 134 -12.87 -13.48 10.40
N GLY A 135 -14.15 -13.40 10.79
CA GLY A 135 -15.10 -14.52 10.76
C GLY A 135 -15.40 -15.05 9.34
N LYS A 136 -15.10 -14.27 8.30
CA LYS A 136 -15.21 -14.68 6.89
C LYS A 136 -13.92 -15.28 6.32
N GLY A 137 -12.85 -15.33 7.09
CA GLY A 137 -11.58 -15.94 6.68
C GLY A 137 -10.43 -14.94 6.51
N ALA A 138 -10.65 -13.65 6.71
CA ALA A 138 -9.57 -12.67 6.66
C ALA A 138 -8.53 -12.93 7.77
N ARG A 139 -7.25 -12.81 7.43
CA ARG A 139 -6.11 -13.07 8.34
C ARG A 139 -5.17 -11.88 8.50
N ASN A 140 -5.20 -10.92 7.60
CA ASN A 140 -4.42 -9.69 7.68
C ASN A 140 -5.30 -8.50 7.28
N PHE A 141 -5.16 -7.39 7.98
CA PHE A 141 -5.93 -6.16 7.75
C PHE A 141 -4.98 -4.99 7.54
N CYS A 142 -4.82 -4.53 6.30
CA CYS A 142 -4.17 -3.25 6.04
C CYS A 142 -5.16 -2.14 6.32
N LEU A 143 -4.89 -1.37 7.36
CA LEU A 143 -5.77 -0.27 7.77
C LEU A 143 -5.67 0.91 6.80
N PRO A 144 -6.75 1.72 6.66
CA PRO A 144 -6.70 2.97 5.93
C PRO A 144 -5.59 3.89 6.46
N PRO A 145 -4.73 4.44 5.57
CA PRO A 145 -3.51 5.16 5.99
C PRO A 145 -3.78 6.54 6.62
N GLU A 146 -5.01 7.05 6.55
CA GLU A 146 -5.43 8.29 7.20
C GLU A 146 -5.87 8.10 8.66
N MET A 147 -5.79 6.89 9.21
CA MET A 147 -6.20 6.62 10.58
C MET A 147 -5.22 7.17 11.60
N PRO A 148 -5.69 7.88 12.65
CA PRO A 148 -4.82 8.31 13.74
C PRO A 148 -4.46 7.15 14.67
N ALA A 149 -3.34 7.28 15.38
CA ALA A 149 -2.86 6.29 16.36
C ALA A 149 -3.92 5.87 17.38
N THR A 150 -4.77 6.81 17.79
CA THR A 150 -5.88 6.58 18.73
C THR A 150 -6.96 5.63 18.18
N ALA A 151 -7.15 5.59 16.86
CA ALA A 151 -8.08 4.67 16.20
C ALA A 151 -7.42 3.34 15.82
N ILE A 152 -6.11 3.30 15.56
CA ILE A 152 -5.34 2.07 15.29
C ILE A 152 -5.30 1.16 16.53
N ARG A 153 -5.08 1.74 17.72
CA ARG A 153 -4.91 1.00 18.97
C ARG A 153 -6.05 0.03 19.31
N PRO A 154 -7.35 0.42 19.31
CA PRO A 154 -8.44 -0.51 19.58
C PRO A 154 -8.56 -1.62 18.52
N LEU A 155 -8.27 -1.33 17.23
CA LEU A 155 -8.24 -2.33 16.17
C LEU A 155 -7.14 -3.39 16.40
N CYS A 156 -5.96 -2.99 16.85
CA CYS A 156 -4.90 -3.93 17.21
C CYS A 156 -5.31 -4.82 18.39
N ALA A 157 -5.97 -4.28 19.40
CA ALA A 157 -6.48 -5.05 20.53
C ALA A 157 -7.52 -6.09 20.10
N ALA A 158 -8.46 -5.71 19.23
CA ALA A 158 -9.45 -6.61 18.65
C ALA A 158 -8.79 -7.69 17.77
N ALA A 159 -7.84 -7.32 16.91
CA ALA A 159 -7.11 -8.23 16.05
C ALA A 159 -6.36 -9.31 16.84
N LYS A 160 -5.71 -8.91 17.94
CA LYS A 160 -5.02 -9.84 18.84
C LYS A 160 -5.97 -10.89 19.43
N SER A 161 -7.19 -10.51 19.81
CA SER A 161 -8.19 -11.45 20.36
C SER A 161 -8.76 -12.42 19.32
N LEU A 162 -8.61 -12.10 18.03
CA LEU A 162 -9.11 -12.90 16.90
C LEU A 162 -8.00 -13.66 16.17
N ASP A 163 -6.77 -13.56 16.65
CA ASP A 163 -5.56 -14.15 16.02
C ASP A 163 -5.42 -13.75 14.55
N VAL A 164 -5.53 -12.45 14.28
CA VAL A 164 -5.32 -11.86 12.95
C VAL A 164 -4.30 -10.73 13.02
N SER A 165 -3.65 -10.44 11.88
CA SER A 165 -2.60 -9.42 11.77
C SER A 165 -3.18 -8.06 11.44
N VAL A 166 -2.55 -7.01 11.96
CA VAL A 166 -2.76 -5.61 11.55
C VAL A 166 -1.55 -5.12 10.78
N GLU A 167 -1.81 -4.51 9.64
CA GLU A 167 -0.84 -3.89 8.76
C GLU A 167 -1.14 -2.40 8.62
N VAL A 168 -0.10 -1.57 8.64
CA VAL A 168 -0.20 -0.11 8.51
C VAL A 168 0.75 0.35 7.42
N GLN A 169 0.28 1.21 6.51
CA GLN A 169 1.16 1.88 5.56
C GLN A 169 2.05 2.87 6.32
N VAL A 170 3.37 2.76 6.13
CA VAL A 170 4.37 3.60 6.83
C VAL A 170 5.20 4.45 5.89
N PHE A 171 5.10 4.23 4.58
CA PHE A 171 5.80 5.01 3.56
C PHE A 171 4.99 5.15 2.28
N GLY A 172 5.10 6.30 1.62
CA GLY A 172 4.58 6.57 0.29
C GLY A 172 3.36 7.50 0.27
N ARG A 173 2.86 7.82 -0.92
CA ARG A 173 1.66 8.67 -1.04
C ARG A 173 0.43 7.97 -0.49
N ILE A 174 -0.42 8.73 0.18
CA ILE A 174 -1.68 8.24 0.76
C ILE A 174 -2.78 8.35 -0.30
N PRO A 175 -3.46 7.25 -0.69
CA PRO A 175 -4.70 7.32 -1.44
C PRO A 175 -5.79 7.99 -0.57
N LEU A 176 -6.36 9.09 -1.06
CA LEU A 176 -7.35 9.89 -0.33
C LEU A 176 -8.78 9.73 -0.86
N ALA A 177 -8.93 9.48 -2.15
CA ALA A 177 -10.22 9.30 -2.78
C ALA A 177 -10.12 8.46 -4.06
N LEU A 178 -11.21 7.77 -4.38
CA LEU A 178 -11.42 7.07 -5.64
C LEU A 178 -12.55 7.73 -6.42
N SER A 179 -12.46 7.75 -7.74
CA SER A 179 -13.48 8.29 -8.61
C SER A 179 -13.71 7.40 -9.82
N ALA A 180 -14.95 7.06 -10.11
CA ALA A 180 -15.32 6.33 -11.33
C ALA A 180 -14.86 7.04 -12.62
N ARG A 181 -14.58 8.33 -12.54
CA ARG A 181 -14.04 9.14 -13.64
C ARG A 181 -12.53 9.30 -13.48
N CYS A 182 -11.78 8.96 -14.53
CA CYS A 182 -10.33 9.11 -14.52
C CYS A 182 -9.93 10.60 -14.64
N TYR A 183 -9.58 11.24 -13.55
CA TYR A 183 -9.12 12.63 -13.56
C TYR A 183 -7.77 12.79 -14.27
N HIS A 184 -6.93 11.79 -14.24
CA HIS A 184 -5.67 11.79 -14.98
C HIS A 184 -5.91 11.94 -16.49
N ALA A 185 -6.81 11.13 -17.08
CA ALA A 185 -7.19 11.26 -18.49
C ALA A 185 -7.78 12.65 -18.77
N ARG A 186 -8.63 13.17 -17.87
CA ARG A 186 -9.25 14.49 -18.05
C ARG A 186 -8.26 15.64 -18.03
N ALA A 187 -7.22 15.56 -17.20
CA ALA A 187 -6.14 16.55 -17.18
C ALA A 187 -5.40 16.65 -18.53
N HIS A 188 -5.43 15.56 -19.30
CA HIS A 188 -4.88 15.50 -20.68
C HIS A 188 -5.95 15.66 -21.78
N GLY A 189 -7.12 16.23 -21.47
CA GLY A 189 -8.20 16.44 -22.44
C GLY A 189 -8.85 15.15 -22.97
N ARG A 190 -8.74 14.03 -22.23
CA ARG A 190 -9.23 12.69 -22.64
C ARG A 190 -10.34 12.20 -21.70
N ILE A 191 -11.02 11.14 -22.14
CA ILE A 191 -11.97 10.40 -21.30
C ILE A 191 -11.42 9.02 -20.94
N LYS A 192 -11.95 8.38 -19.89
CA LYS A 192 -11.49 7.06 -19.41
C LYS A 192 -11.46 6.01 -20.53
N ASP A 193 -12.44 6.04 -21.45
CA ASP A 193 -12.59 5.04 -22.50
C ASP A 193 -11.55 5.15 -23.61
N SER A 194 -11.05 6.35 -23.89
CA SER A 194 -10.00 6.64 -24.89
C SER A 194 -8.77 7.29 -24.29
N CYS A 195 -8.37 6.86 -23.07
CA CYS A 195 -7.32 7.49 -22.28
C CYS A 195 -5.91 7.34 -22.90
N GLN A 196 -5.68 6.32 -23.75
CA GLN A 196 -4.37 5.99 -24.33
C GLN A 196 -3.27 5.88 -23.27
N PHE A 197 -3.63 5.46 -22.07
CA PHE A 197 -2.71 5.25 -20.94
C PHE A 197 -1.82 6.46 -20.58
N VAL A 198 -2.32 7.70 -20.78
CA VAL A 198 -1.54 8.94 -20.48
C VAL A 198 -0.99 9.01 -19.07
N CYS A 199 -1.51 8.21 -18.15
CA CYS A 199 -0.98 8.10 -16.78
C CYS A 199 0.43 7.48 -16.71
N GLU A 200 0.95 6.90 -17.80
CA GLU A 200 2.34 6.45 -17.90
C GLU A 200 3.34 7.62 -17.88
N ASN A 201 2.89 8.82 -18.27
CA ASN A 201 3.74 10.01 -18.27
C ASN A 201 4.09 10.50 -16.86
N ASP A 202 3.35 10.06 -15.84
CA ASP A 202 3.50 10.53 -14.46
C ASP A 202 3.72 9.33 -13.52
N PRO A 203 4.95 8.79 -13.46
CA PRO A 203 5.27 7.52 -12.77
C PRO A 203 5.00 7.53 -11.27
N ASP A 204 4.87 8.69 -10.63
CA ASP A 204 4.49 8.86 -9.23
C ASP A 204 3.25 9.76 -9.06
N GLY A 205 2.44 9.84 -10.14
CA GLY A 205 1.19 10.61 -10.18
C GLY A 205 1.36 12.04 -10.67
N LEU A 206 0.33 12.52 -11.39
CA LEU A 206 0.25 13.89 -11.91
C LEU A 206 0.04 14.87 -10.75
N GLN A 207 0.98 15.79 -10.56
CA GLN A 207 0.89 16.81 -9.52
C GLN A 207 -0.21 17.83 -9.82
N LEU A 208 -1.12 18.02 -8.86
CA LEU A 208 -2.09 19.11 -8.86
C LEU A 208 -1.58 20.28 -8.01
N ARG A 209 -1.84 21.49 -8.50
CA ARG A 209 -1.48 22.73 -7.82
C ARG A 209 -2.71 23.56 -7.50
N MET A 210 -2.65 24.32 -6.41
CA MET A 210 -3.62 25.37 -6.11
C MET A 210 -3.48 26.53 -7.10
N LEU A 211 -4.45 27.45 -7.10
CA LEU A 211 -4.42 28.62 -7.99
C LEU A 211 -3.22 29.54 -7.74
N ASP A 212 -2.68 29.52 -6.55
CA ASP A 212 -1.46 30.26 -6.18
C ASP A 212 -0.15 29.53 -6.54
N GLY A 213 -0.25 28.38 -7.22
CA GLY A 213 0.88 27.58 -7.69
C GLY A 213 1.44 26.59 -6.66
N ARG A 214 0.99 26.61 -5.41
CA ARG A 214 1.48 25.66 -4.39
C ARG A 214 1.03 24.24 -4.72
N PRO A 215 1.89 23.21 -4.54
CA PRO A 215 1.49 21.83 -4.65
C PRO A 215 0.36 21.49 -3.67
N PHE A 216 -0.56 20.61 -4.07
CA PHE A 216 -1.73 20.27 -3.24
C PHE A 216 -1.98 18.77 -3.14
N LEU A 217 -2.15 18.10 -4.28
CA LEU A 217 -2.48 16.68 -4.38
C LEU A 217 -1.74 16.06 -5.55
N ALA A 218 -1.82 14.75 -5.69
CA ALA A 218 -1.44 14.02 -6.89
C ALA A 218 -2.62 13.20 -7.41
N VAL A 219 -2.70 13.02 -8.74
CA VAL A 219 -3.70 12.19 -9.39
C VAL A 219 -3.02 11.00 -10.05
N ASN A 220 -3.51 9.80 -9.78
CA ASN A 220 -3.06 8.57 -10.39
C ASN A 220 -4.28 7.79 -10.94
N GLY A 221 -4.54 7.93 -12.23
CA GLY A 221 -5.72 7.32 -12.82
C GLY A 221 -7.02 7.83 -12.19
N ILE A 222 -7.71 6.95 -11.48
CA ILE A 222 -8.94 7.24 -10.73
C ILE A 222 -8.67 7.67 -9.29
N GLN A 223 -7.43 7.56 -8.82
CA GLN A 223 -7.06 7.91 -7.45
C GLN A 223 -6.67 9.39 -7.34
N THR A 224 -7.15 10.03 -6.28
CA THR A 224 -6.59 11.27 -5.74
C THR A 224 -5.74 10.91 -4.53
N MET A 225 -4.50 11.36 -4.51
CA MET A 225 -3.50 10.99 -3.51
C MET A 225 -2.93 12.23 -2.83
N SER A 226 -2.29 12.04 -1.68
CA SER A 226 -1.51 13.10 -1.05
C SER A 226 -0.39 13.60 -1.98
N HIS A 227 -0.09 14.91 -1.91
CA HIS A 227 1.12 15.43 -2.54
C HIS A 227 2.36 14.95 -1.79
N ASP A 228 2.31 15.02 -0.46
CA ASP A 228 3.40 14.65 0.42
C ASP A 228 3.49 13.13 0.57
N TYR A 229 4.69 12.65 0.88
CA TYR A 229 4.91 11.23 1.19
C TYR A 229 4.69 11.00 2.69
N LEU A 230 3.83 10.04 3.03
CA LEU A 230 3.78 9.53 4.40
C LEU A 230 5.15 8.99 4.79
N ASN A 231 5.59 9.33 6.00
CA ASN A 231 6.78 8.75 6.62
C ASN A 231 6.53 8.53 8.11
N LEU A 232 6.39 7.28 8.51
CA LEU A 232 6.21 6.85 9.90
C LEU A 232 7.45 6.07 10.43
N ALA A 233 8.65 6.37 9.91
CA ALA A 233 9.86 5.73 10.40
C ALA A 233 10.14 6.06 11.89
N GLY A 234 9.67 7.22 12.36
CA GLY A 234 9.76 7.62 13.76
C GLY A 234 8.77 6.92 14.68
N GLU A 235 7.68 6.41 14.14
CA GLU A 235 6.54 5.86 14.86
C GLU A 235 6.52 4.33 14.92
N LEU A 236 7.51 3.65 14.28
CA LEU A 236 7.54 2.19 14.17
C LEU A 236 7.51 1.47 15.52
N ALA A 237 8.26 1.97 16.51
CA ALA A 237 8.30 1.39 17.84
C ALA A 237 6.94 1.49 18.55
N GLU A 238 6.28 2.65 18.44
CA GLU A 238 4.94 2.86 19.01
C GLU A 238 3.90 1.99 18.31
N LEU A 239 3.90 1.93 16.97
CA LEU A 239 3.00 1.07 16.19
C LEU A 239 3.17 -0.41 16.60
N ARG A 240 4.42 -0.88 16.72
CA ARG A 240 4.69 -2.24 17.18
C ARG A 240 4.18 -2.49 18.60
N ALA A 241 4.40 -1.55 19.51
CA ALA A 241 3.89 -1.64 20.87
C ALA A 241 2.36 -1.66 20.95
N MET A 242 1.66 -1.06 19.99
CA MET A 242 0.20 -1.16 19.85
C MET A 242 -0.28 -2.53 19.37
N GLY A 243 0.59 -3.32 18.72
CA GLY A 243 0.25 -4.63 18.15
C GLY A 243 0.23 -4.65 16.62
N VAL A 244 0.68 -3.60 15.93
CA VAL A 244 0.93 -3.64 14.50
C VAL A 244 2.07 -4.61 14.22
N SER A 245 1.83 -5.60 13.39
CA SER A 245 2.81 -6.65 13.05
C SER A 245 3.38 -6.51 11.65
N ARG A 246 2.74 -5.73 10.76
CA ARG A 246 3.15 -5.53 9.37
C ARG A 246 3.21 -4.06 9.02
N PHE A 247 4.29 -3.65 8.36
CA PHE A 247 4.61 -2.26 8.03
C PHE A 247 4.73 -2.13 6.51
N ARG A 248 3.70 -1.57 5.88
CA ARG A 248 3.58 -1.52 4.42
C ARG A 248 4.32 -0.33 3.84
N LEU A 249 5.18 -0.60 2.88
CA LEU A 249 5.78 0.39 1.99
C LEU A 249 4.97 0.46 0.70
N SER A 250 4.50 1.64 0.32
CA SER A 250 3.88 1.86 -1.00
C SER A 250 4.98 2.17 -2.02
N PRO A 251 5.07 1.40 -3.14
CA PRO A 251 6.11 1.60 -4.15
C PRO A 251 6.03 2.95 -4.86
N HIS A 252 7.20 3.54 -5.12
CA HIS A 252 7.40 4.73 -5.93
C HIS A 252 8.62 4.55 -6.84
N SER A 253 8.84 5.47 -7.79
CA SER A 253 9.94 5.39 -8.76
C SER A 253 11.33 5.67 -8.15
N CYS A 254 11.43 5.89 -6.84
CA CYS A 254 12.69 5.98 -6.10
C CYS A 254 13.31 4.60 -5.82
N ASP A 255 14.49 4.57 -5.22
CA ASP A 255 15.12 3.30 -4.80
C ASP A 255 14.39 2.67 -3.60
N MET A 256 13.40 1.83 -3.90
CA MET A 256 12.60 1.14 -2.87
C MET A 256 13.37 0.05 -2.12
N ILE A 257 14.52 -0.39 -2.60
CA ILE A 257 15.40 -1.31 -1.87
C ILE A 257 16.05 -0.56 -0.72
N GLU A 258 16.56 0.63 -0.99
CA GLU A 258 17.10 1.52 0.05
C GLU A 258 16.01 1.93 1.05
N VAL A 259 14.80 2.27 0.60
CA VAL A 259 13.66 2.53 1.49
C VAL A 259 13.41 1.34 2.40
N ALA A 260 13.30 0.13 1.85
CA ALA A 260 13.05 -1.09 2.63
C ALA A 260 14.17 -1.37 3.63
N ALA A 261 15.43 -1.15 3.25
CA ALA A 261 16.60 -1.31 4.13
C ALA A 261 16.58 -0.33 5.30
N ILE A 262 16.21 0.94 5.06
CA ILE A 262 16.06 1.97 6.10
C ILE A 262 14.96 1.57 7.09
N PHE A 263 13.75 1.23 6.60
CA PHE A 263 12.64 0.82 7.47
C PHE A 263 12.95 -0.46 8.22
N ARG A 264 13.64 -1.44 7.61
CA ARG A 264 14.08 -2.66 8.30
C ARG A 264 15.09 -2.34 9.40
N ALA A 265 16.07 -1.49 9.13
CA ALA A 265 17.07 -1.10 10.13
C ALA A 265 16.47 -0.32 11.29
N ALA A 266 15.52 0.58 11.00
CA ALA A 266 14.79 1.34 12.04
C ALA A 266 13.91 0.42 12.90
N LEU A 267 13.19 -0.52 12.28
CA LEU A 267 12.31 -1.46 12.99
C LEU A 267 13.11 -2.44 13.87
N ASP A 268 14.33 -2.81 13.46
CA ASP A 268 15.25 -3.63 14.24
C ASP A 268 15.99 -2.85 15.33
N GLY A 269 15.80 -1.53 15.43
CA GLY A 269 16.53 -0.68 16.37
C GLY A 269 18.02 -0.48 16.00
N ARG A 270 18.42 -0.81 14.78
CA ARG A 270 19.80 -0.61 14.24
C ARG A 270 20.02 0.78 13.68
N MET A 271 18.96 1.57 13.52
CA MET A 271 18.98 2.93 13.01
C MET A 271 18.00 3.78 13.83
N SER A 272 18.42 4.99 14.20
CA SER A 272 17.56 5.93 14.92
C SER A 272 16.50 6.51 13.97
N SER A 273 15.37 6.97 14.53
CA SER A 273 14.29 7.62 13.75
C SER A 273 14.78 8.88 13.02
N SER A 274 15.68 9.66 13.62
CA SER A 274 16.27 10.85 13.03
C SER A 274 17.18 10.49 11.84
N GLU A 275 18.01 9.48 11.99
CA GLU A 275 18.86 8.98 10.90
C GLU A 275 18.03 8.39 9.75
N ALA A 276 17.03 7.57 10.06
CA ALA A 276 16.12 7.03 9.06
C ALA A 276 15.42 8.14 8.26
N THR A 277 14.90 9.16 8.95
CA THR A 277 14.27 10.31 8.29
C THR A 277 15.27 11.08 7.42
N ALA A 278 16.49 11.32 7.89
CA ALA A 278 17.52 12.02 7.12
C ALA A 278 17.92 11.24 5.85
N ARG A 279 18.07 9.91 5.94
CA ARG A 279 18.36 9.07 4.77
C ARG A 279 17.21 9.04 3.77
N LEU A 280 15.97 8.95 4.23
CA LEU A 280 14.79 9.03 3.37
C LEU A 280 14.68 10.40 2.68
N GLN A 281 15.01 11.50 3.36
CA GLN A 281 15.05 12.85 2.78
C GLN A 281 16.11 13.03 1.69
N ALA A 282 17.16 12.24 1.72
CA ALA A 282 18.20 12.26 0.69
C ALA A 282 17.75 11.58 -0.62
N LEU A 283 16.67 10.81 -0.62
CA LEU A 283 16.12 10.19 -1.83
C LEU A 283 15.42 11.25 -2.71
N PRO A 284 15.47 11.11 -4.04
CA PRO A 284 14.89 12.06 -4.99
C PRO A 284 13.35 11.91 -5.09
N LEU A 285 12.62 12.17 -4.00
CA LEU A 285 11.17 11.98 -3.93
C LEU A 285 10.35 13.12 -4.58
N GLY A 286 10.92 14.32 -4.70
CA GLY A 286 10.26 15.48 -5.32
C GLY A 286 9.11 16.09 -4.52
N ALA A 287 8.87 15.64 -3.28
CA ALA A 287 7.87 16.18 -2.37
C ALA A 287 8.29 15.96 -0.90
N PRO A 288 7.80 16.80 0.05
CA PRO A 288 8.11 16.64 1.46
C PRO A 288 7.47 15.43 2.09
N PHE A 289 7.84 15.15 3.35
CA PHE A 289 7.19 14.15 4.19
C PHE A 289 6.05 14.74 5.01
N SER A 290 5.07 13.89 5.32
CA SER A 290 3.98 14.17 6.25
C SER A 290 3.68 12.95 7.13
N ASN A 291 3.12 13.20 8.33
CA ASN A 291 2.61 12.18 9.25
C ASN A 291 1.40 12.70 10.05
N GLY A 292 0.78 13.77 9.57
CA GLY A 292 -0.25 14.49 10.32
C GLY A 292 -1.45 13.61 10.68
N PHE A 293 -1.90 12.75 9.80
CA PHE A 293 -3.02 11.85 10.09
C PHE A 293 -2.77 10.95 11.29
N TYR A 294 -1.57 10.38 11.40
CA TYR A 294 -1.19 9.56 12.56
C TYR A 294 -1.39 10.29 13.89
N TYR A 295 -1.12 11.59 13.91
CA TYR A 295 -1.27 12.46 15.08
C TYR A 295 -2.64 13.14 15.21
N GLY A 296 -3.62 12.77 14.38
CA GLY A 296 -4.95 13.42 14.34
C GLY A 296 -4.90 14.87 13.86
N LYS A 297 -3.92 15.23 13.05
CA LYS A 297 -3.68 16.55 12.46
C LYS A 297 -4.00 16.54 10.95
N PRO A 298 -4.05 17.72 10.28
CA PRO A 298 -4.16 17.75 8.83
C PRO A 298 -3.08 16.89 8.16
N GLY A 299 -3.47 16.10 7.13
CA GLY A 299 -2.63 15.07 6.53
C GLY A 299 -1.28 15.55 6.01
N PHE A 300 -1.19 16.80 5.56
CA PHE A 300 0.05 17.43 5.10
C PHE A 300 0.99 17.92 6.23
N SER A 301 0.57 17.82 7.48
CA SER A 301 1.39 18.25 8.61
C SER A 301 2.53 17.28 8.86
N TRP A 302 3.69 17.83 9.24
CA TRP A 302 4.80 17.08 9.78
C TRP A 302 4.96 17.31 11.28
N THR A 303 5.02 16.27 12.04
CA THR A 303 5.31 16.29 13.48
C THR A 303 6.59 15.49 13.70
N ALA A 304 7.64 16.16 14.24
CA ALA A 304 8.85 15.44 14.62
C ALA A 304 8.51 14.42 15.71
N ALA A 305 8.99 13.19 15.56
CA ALA A 305 8.88 12.19 16.59
C ALA A 305 9.58 12.69 17.87
N ALA A 306 8.97 12.45 19.02
CA ALA A 306 9.63 12.77 20.29
C ALA A 306 10.95 11.99 20.37
N ALA A 307 12.05 12.69 20.71
CA ALA A 307 13.31 12.02 20.97
C ALA A 307 13.12 11.14 22.23
N HIS A 308 13.18 9.84 22.06
CA HIS A 308 13.20 8.86 23.15
C HIS A 308 14.61 8.39 23.42
#